data_32f0001e4ce0dca5d0b9e2156eb62513
#
_entry.id   32f0001e4ce0dca5d0b9e2156eb62513
#
_cell.length_a   1.000
_cell.length_b   1.000
_cell.length_c   1.000
_cell.angle_alpha   90.00
_cell.angle_beta   90.00
_cell.angle_gamma   90.00
#
_symmetry.space_group_name_H-M   'P 1'
#
loop_
_entity.id
_entity.type
_entity.pdbx_description
1 polymer ?
#
loop_
_entity_poly.entity_id
_entity_poly.type
_entity_poly.pdbx_seq_one_letter_code
_entity_poly.pdbx_strand_id
1 'polypeptide(L)'
;MEDNKHIRVVNLAAYQTPVVKEEYNRDWVSYGESNDYFQNLIDNYLGSPTNSRCINGIIDMIYGRGLEALDRMDKPEMYLEMKKLLNKKQIKRIVHDYKMLGQAAIQVSYNKRKTRILKVSHFPMETLRAEKANKKGGVDAYYYHPNWANVKPSDRPKRIPTFKNGTKGQTNEIYVIKPYRSGFYYYAPVDYNGCLQYCDLEQEVSNYHINNIKNGLQPSLLINFNNGVPPEETQSAIENKIYDKFSGSSNAGKFIIAFNESQETKADLEPIHLPDAHAQYQFMSDEAREKIMLGHGIVSPILLGIKDNTGFGNNAEELRTASILMDNIVIRPFQEEIISCLDEILEFNGI
;
A
#
# COMPACT_ATOMS: atom_id res chain seq x y z
N MET A 1 33.42 -27.52 27.03
CA MET A 1 33.11 -27.06 25.65
C MET A 1 31.98 -26.07 25.78
N GLU A 2 32.29 -24.81 25.59
CA GLU A 2 31.37 -23.70 25.81
C GLU A 2 30.35 -23.63 24.69
N ASP A 3 29.08 -23.76 25.03
CA ASP A 3 27.97 -23.49 24.11
C ASP A 3 27.84 -21.97 23.94
N ASN A 4 28.36 -21.46 22.84
CA ASN A 4 28.14 -20.10 22.41
C ASN A 4 26.67 -19.90 22.04
N LYS A 5 25.90 -19.34 22.94
CA LYS A 5 24.53 -18.83 22.65
C LYS A 5 24.63 -17.67 21.67
N HIS A 6 24.39 -17.95 20.40
CA HIS A 6 24.32 -16.91 19.38
C HIS A 6 23.06 -16.07 19.61
N ILE A 7 23.25 -14.82 20.02
CA ILE A 7 22.22 -13.80 20.00
C ILE A 7 21.91 -13.52 18.52
N ARG A 8 20.74 -13.91 18.04
CA ARG A 8 20.24 -13.48 16.73
C ARG A 8 19.69 -12.08 16.89
N VAL A 9 20.39 -11.10 16.37
CA VAL A 9 19.84 -9.76 16.12
C VAL A 9 18.98 -9.87 14.87
N VAL A 10 17.68 -9.72 15.00
CA VAL A 10 16.78 -9.55 13.87
C VAL A 10 16.90 -8.09 13.45
N ASN A 11 17.57 -7.82 12.34
CA ASN A 11 17.54 -6.51 11.73
C ASN A 11 16.13 -6.27 11.20
N LEU A 12 15.45 -5.28 11.75
CA LEU A 12 14.26 -4.70 11.12
C LEU A 12 14.70 -4.20 9.75
N ALA A 13 13.97 -4.57 8.71
CA ALA A 13 14.30 -4.23 7.33
C ALA A 13 14.41 -2.71 7.18
N ALA A 14 15.60 -2.23 6.83
CA ALA A 14 15.78 -0.84 6.42
C ALA A 14 14.93 -0.59 5.16
N TYR A 15 14.41 0.65 5.04
CA TYR A 15 13.73 1.11 3.82
C TYR A 15 14.50 0.65 2.59
N GLN A 16 13.82 -0.07 1.70
CA GLN A 16 14.38 -0.46 0.40
C GLN A 16 13.70 0.34 -0.70
N THR A 17 14.50 0.99 -1.53
CA THR A 17 14.03 1.56 -2.80
C THR A 17 13.33 0.48 -3.61
N PRO A 18 12.23 0.79 -4.31
CA PRO A 18 11.56 -0.19 -5.17
C PRO A 18 12.53 -0.75 -6.21
N VAL A 19 12.88 -2.02 -6.09
CA VAL A 19 13.85 -2.67 -6.98
C VAL A 19 13.15 -3.04 -8.28
N VAL A 20 13.77 -2.72 -9.41
CA VAL A 20 13.34 -3.13 -10.75
C VAL A 20 14.37 -4.12 -11.29
N LYS A 21 13.93 -5.37 -11.54
CA LYS A 21 14.84 -6.46 -11.95
C LYS A 21 14.46 -7.02 -13.32
N GLU A 22 15.41 -6.96 -14.27
CA GLU A 22 15.36 -7.75 -15.49
C GLU A 22 16.01 -9.11 -15.26
N GLU A 23 15.23 -10.18 -15.34
CA GLU A 23 15.74 -11.55 -15.22
C GLU A 23 15.97 -12.15 -16.60
N TYR A 24 17.11 -12.82 -16.82
CA TYR A 24 17.51 -13.34 -18.13
C TYR A 24 16.45 -14.29 -18.75
N ASN A 25 15.82 -15.12 -17.92
CA ASN A 25 14.89 -16.15 -18.36
C ASN A 25 13.41 -15.69 -18.42
N ARG A 26 13.14 -14.41 -18.26
CA ARG A 26 11.78 -13.85 -18.29
C ARG A 26 11.68 -12.74 -19.31
N ASP A 27 10.54 -12.64 -19.97
CA ASP A 27 10.27 -11.58 -20.96
C ASP A 27 9.76 -10.30 -20.29
N TRP A 28 9.33 -10.38 -19.04
CA TRP A 28 8.83 -9.25 -18.24
C TRP A 28 9.84 -8.78 -17.19
N VAL A 29 9.66 -7.57 -16.73
CA VAL A 29 10.48 -6.94 -15.70
C VAL A 29 9.76 -7.02 -14.35
N SER A 30 10.44 -7.55 -13.34
CA SER A 30 9.91 -7.66 -11.98
C SER A 30 9.95 -6.30 -11.25
N TYR A 31 8.95 -6.03 -10.40
CA TYR A 31 8.84 -4.82 -9.61
C TYR A 31 8.70 -5.13 -8.12
N GLY A 32 9.68 -4.73 -7.33
CA GLY A 32 9.92 -5.19 -5.97
C GLY A 32 10.91 -6.35 -5.92
N GLU A 33 11.41 -6.67 -4.75
CA GLU A 33 12.44 -7.69 -4.57
C GLU A 33 11.93 -9.09 -4.95
N SER A 34 10.72 -9.40 -4.54
CA SER A 34 9.98 -10.63 -4.86
C SER A 34 8.88 -10.41 -5.90
N ASN A 35 8.98 -9.35 -6.71
CA ASN A 35 7.96 -8.94 -7.67
C ASN A 35 6.61 -8.55 -7.03
N ASP A 36 6.66 -7.99 -5.84
CA ASP A 36 5.56 -7.78 -4.91
C ASP A 36 5.28 -6.31 -4.56
N TYR A 37 5.97 -5.35 -5.19
CA TYR A 37 5.85 -3.93 -4.84
C TYR A 37 4.40 -3.43 -4.83
N PHE A 38 3.59 -3.79 -5.84
CA PHE A 38 2.18 -3.40 -5.86
C PHE A 38 1.39 -4.04 -4.71
N GLN A 39 1.70 -5.29 -4.34
CA GLN A 39 1.04 -5.94 -3.21
C GLN A 39 1.40 -5.22 -1.89
N ASN A 40 2.67 -4.86 -1.70
CA ASN A 40 3.11 -4.12 -0.53
C ASN A 40 2.40 -2.75 -0.40
N LEU A 41 2.15 -2.06 -1.52
CA LEU A 41 1.34 -0.83 -1.51
C LEU A 41 -0.10 -1.09 -1.09
N ILE A 42 -0.71 -2.18 -1.57
CA ILE A 42 -2.07 -2.58 -1.20
C ILE A 42 -2.13 -2.93 0.29
N ASP A 43 -1.16 -3.69 0.79
CA ASP A 43 -1.09 -4.08 2.20
C ASP A 43 -0.93 -2.85 3.11
N ASN A 44 -0.07 -1.90 2.74
CA ASN A 44 0.09 -0.61 3.43
C ASN A 44 -1.19 0.26 3.39
N TYR A 45 -1.92 0.23 2.27
CA TYR A 45 -3.21 0.91 2.19
C TYR A 45 -4.26 0.30 3.12
N LEU A 46 -4.29 -1.04 3.24
CA LEU A 46 -5.24 -1.74 4.10
C LEU A 46 -4.85 -1.67 5.59
N GLY A 47 -3.56 -1.64 5.90
CA GLY A 47 -3.03 -1.72 7.27
C GLY A 47 -2.89 -0.36 7.97
N SER A 48 -2.60 0.73 7.22
CA SER A 48 -2.41 2.06 7.79
C SER A 48 -3.67 2.93 7.59
N PRO A 49 -4.41 3.28 8.65
CA PRO A 49 -5.61 4.10 8.56
C PRO A 49 -5.31 5.53 8.07
N THR A 50 -4.17 6.10 8.45
CA THR A 50 -3.76 7.42 7.99
C THR A 50 -3.45 7.41 6.50
N ASN A 51 -2.70 6.42 6.02
CA ASN A 51 -2.37 6.27 4.60
C ASN A 51 -3.65 6.09 3.76
N SER A 52 -4.54 5.19 4.16
CA SER A 52 -5.80 4.96 3.44
C SER A 52 -6.68 6.20 3.40
N ARG A 53 -6.72 6.99 4.49
CA ARG A 53 -7.48 8.24 4.52
C ARG A 53 -6.90 9.30 3.58
N CYS A 54 -5.58 9.45 3.55
CA CYS A 54 -4.90 10.36 2.62
C CYS A 54 -5.16 9.97 1.16
N ILE A 55 -4.96 8.70 0.82
CA ILE A 55 -5.18 8.18 -0.54
C ILE A 55 -6.63 8.42 -0.97
N ASN A 56 -7.62 8.00 -0.19
CA ASN A 56 -9.03 8.15 -0.53
C ASN A 56 -9.44 9.62 -0.65
N GLY A 57 -8.97 10.49 0.26
CA GLY A 57 -9.26 11.91 0.21
C GLY A 57 -8.71 12.57 -1.06
N ILE A 58 -7.48 12.26 -1.44
CA ILE A 58 -6.86 12.78 -2.67
C ILE A 58 -7.56 12.23 -3.91
N ILE A 59 -7.92 10.94 -3.96
CA ILE A 59 -8.69 10.35 -5.05
C ILE A 59 -10.01 11.08 -5.25
N ASP A 60 -10.75 11.36 -4.18
CA ASP A 60 -12.03 12.07 -4.27
C ASP A 60 -11.83 13.52 -4.74
N MET A 61 -10.75 14.19 -4.35
CA MET A 61 -10.40 15.52 -4.85
C MET A 61 -10.00 15.51 -6.33
N ILE A 62 -9.13 14.56 -6.77
CA ILE A 62 -8.73 14.41 -8.18
C ILE A 62 -9.95 14.14 -9.06
N TYR A 63 -10.81 13.20 -8.65
CA TYR A 63 -12.01 12.86 -9.40
C TYR A 63 -13.02 13.98 -9.42
N GLY A 64 -13.21 14.70 -8.31
CA GLY A 64 -14.12 15.84 -8.17
C GLY A 64 -15.53 15.54 -8.69
N ARG A 65 -15.95 16.29 -9.70
CA ARG A 65 -17.24 16.09 -10.39
C ARG A 65 -17.15 15.13 -11.60
N GLY A 66 -15.94 14.61 -11.86
CA GLY A 66 -15.63 13.78 -13.02
C GLY A 66 -15.24 14.61 -14.25
N LEU A 67 -14.99 13.92 -15.35
CA LEU A 67 -14.51 14.52 -16.59
C LEU A 67 -15.63 15.33 -17.29
N GLU A 68 -15.33 16.59 -17.64
CA GLU A 68 -16.20 17.49 -18.37
C GLU A 68 -15.42 18.13 -19.54
N ALA A 69 -16.10 18.48 -20.65
CA ALA A 69 -15.52 19.23 -21.76
C ALA A 69 -15.92 20.69 -21.68
N LEU A 70 -14.97 21.60 -21.95
CA LEU A 70 -15.22 23.05 -21.94
C LEU A 70 -16.13 23.48 -23.09
N ASP A 71 -15.99 22.84 -24.26
CA ASP A 71 -16.73 23.11 -25.50
C ASP A 71 -18.00 22.24 -25.68
N ARG A 72 -18.49 21.65 -24.61
CA ARG A 72 -19.66 20.74 -24.63
C ARG A 72 -20.93 21.34 -25.26
N MET A 73 -21.08 22.66 -25.19
CA MET A 73 -22.23 23.35 -25.75
C MET A 73 -22.07 23.56 -27.26
N ASP A 74 -20.83 23.73 -27.72
CA ASP A 74 -20.51 23.95 -29.14
C ASP A 74 -20.41 22.62 -29.88
N LYS A 75 -20.04 21.53 -29.21
CA LYS A 75 -19.85 20.20 -29.81
C LYS A 75 -20.60 19.10 -29.04
N PRO A 76 -21.91 19.16 -28.94
CA PRO A 76 -22.68 18.25 -28.08
C PRO A 76 -22.59 16.78 -28.50
N GLU A 77 -22.44 16.48 -29.78
CA GLU A 77 -22.31 15.09 -30.27
C GLU A 77 -20.98 14.47 -29.84
N MET A 78 -19.87 15.19 -29.98
CA MET A 78 -18.55 14.75 -29.52
C MET A 78 -18.52 14.54 -27.99
N TYR A 79 -19.16 15.47 -27.27
CA TYR A 79 -19.28 15.32 -25.81
C TYR A 79 -20.06 14.07 -25.41
N LEU A 80 -21.15 13.75 -26.09
CA LEU A 80 -21.91 12.51 -25.84
C LEU A 80 -21.08 11.26 -26.17
N GLU A 81 -20.27 11.29 -27.21
CA GLU A 81 -19.37 10.19 -27.55
C GLU A 81 -18.26 10.04 -26.51
N MET A 82 -17.62 11.13 -26.11
CA MET A 82 -16.65 11.13 -24.99
C MET A 82 -17.25 10.49 -23.74
N LYS A 83 -18.45 10.87 -23.32
CA LYS A 83 -19.12 10.30 -22.14
C LYS A 83 -19.44 8.80 -22.28
N LYS A 84 -19.69 8.31 -23.50
CA LYS A 84 -19.89 6.87 -23.77
C LYS A 84 -18.58 6.08 -23.64
N LEU A 85 -17.49 6.63 -24.17
CA LEU A 85 -16.18 6.01 -24.12
C LEU A 85 -15.57 6.05 -22.70
N LEU A 86 -15.62 7.23 -22.07
CA LEU A 86 -15.02 7.52 -20.79
C LEU A 86 -16.07 7.48 -19.66
N ASN A 87 -16.51 6.28 -19.32
CA ASN A 87 -17.53 6.07 -18.29
C ASN A 87 -17.00 6.51 -16.90
N LYS A 88 -17.82 7.23 -16.13
CA LYS A 88 -17.49 7.75 -14.80
C LYS A 88 -16.88 6.69 -13.86
N LYS A 89 -17.45 5.47 -13.87
CA LYS A 89 -16.95 4.36 -13.03
C LYS A 89 -15.53 3.92 -13.43
N GLN A 90 -15.22 3.93 -14.73
CA GLN A 90 -13.90 3.57 -15.22
C GLN A 90 -12.87 4.66 -14.86
N ILE A 91 -13.23 5.92 -15.05
CA ILE A 91 -12.35 7.05 -14.67
C ILE A 91 -12.05 7.03 -13.18
N LYS A 92 -13.04 6.81 -12.30
CA LYS A 92 -12.79 6.73 -10.84
C LYS A 92 -11.82 5.61 -10.50
N ARG A 93 -11.85 4.47 -11.19
CA ARG A 93 -10.90 3.35 -10.99
C ARG A 93 -9.50 3.70 -11.49
N ILE A 94 -9.39 4.39 -12.62
CA ILE A 94 -8.11 4.86 -13.17
C ILE A 94 -7.45 5.84 -12.18
N VAL A 95 -8.22 6.81 -11.67
CA VAL A 95 -7.74 7.75 -10.65
C VAL A 95 -7.28 7.02 -9.39
N HIS A 96 -8.03 5.99 -8.97
CA HIS A 96 -7.70 5.19 -7.81
C HIS A 96 -6.34 4.50 -7.97
N ASP A 97 -6.14 3.74 -9.05
CA ASP A 97 -4.87 3.05 -9.28
C ASP A 97 -3.73 4.04 -9.45
N TYR A 98 -3.96 5.14 -10.16
CA TYR A 98 -2.92 6.14 -10.40
C TYR A 98 -2.39 6.75 -9.10
N LYS A 99 -3.27 7.10 -8.15
CA LYS A 99 -2.85 7.61 -6.83
C LYS A 99 -2.29 6.52 -5.95
N MET A 100 -2.94 5.35 -5.91
CA MET A 100 -2.58 4.28 -4.98
C MET A 100 -1.32 3.51 -5.41
N LEU A 101 -1.14 3.27 -6.73
CA LEU A 101 -0.06 2.45 -7.28
C LEU A 101 1.01 3.26 -8.03
N GLY A 102 0.86 4.61 -8.10
CA GLY A 102 1.79 5.50 -8.80
C GLY A 102 1.66 5.46 -10.33
N GLN A 103 0.82 4.58 -10.86
CA GLN A 103 0.55 4.40 -12.28
C GLN A 103 -0.78 3.68 -12.47
N ALA A 104 -1.41 3.88 -13.63
CA ALA A 104 -2.69 3.25 -13.93
C ALA A 104 -2.70 2.68 -15.35
N ALA A 105 -3.47 1.62 -15.56
CA ALA A 105 -3.60 0.99 -16.86
C ALA A 105 -5.01 1.13 -17.41
N ILE A 106 -5.08 1.43 -18.69
CA ILE A 106 -6.31 1.58 -19.46
C ILE A 106 -6.30 0.55 -20.58
N GLN A 107 -7.32 -0.28 -20.64
CA GLN A 107 -7.54 -1.15 -21.79
C GLN A 107 -8.34 -0.39 -22.85
N VAL A 108 -7.74 -0.28 -24.03
CA VAL A 108 -8.36 0.29 -25.23
C VAL A 108 -8.79 -0.86 -26.14
N SER A 109 -10.07 -0.91 -26.50
CA SER A 109 -10.62 -1.94 -27.39
C SER A 109 -11.08 -1.32 -28.70
N TYR A 110 -10.54 -1.82 -29.80
CA TYR A 110 -10.79 -1.34 -31.17
C TYR A 110 -11.86 -2.16 -31.87
N ASN A 111 -12.38 -1.60 -32.96
CA ASN A 111 -13.09 -2.38 -33.97
C ASN A 111 -12.13 -3.36 -34.69
N LYS A 112 -12.67 -4.33 -35.42
CA LYS A 112 -11.86 -5.36 -36.14
C LYS A 112 -10.84 -4.77 -37.13
N ARG A 113 -11.12 -3.58 -37.67
CA ARG A 113 -10.26 -2.89 -38.64
C ARG A 113 -9.24 -1.95 -37.97
N LYS A 114 -9.31 -1.78 -36.66
CA LYS A 114 -8.50 -0.81 -35.87
C LYS A 114 -8.61 0.64 -36.36
N THR A 115 -9.76 1.02 -36.88
CA THR A 115 -10.02 2.39 -37.32
C THR A 115 -10.72 3.23 -36.28
N ARG A 116 -11.27 2.63 -35.22
CA ARG A 116 -12.00 3.32 -34.16
C ARG A 116 -11.91 2.56 -32.85
N ILE A 117 -11.75 3.29 -31.79
CA ILE A 117 -11.87 2.79 -30.41
C ILE A 117 -13.36 2.67 -30.07
N LEU A 118 -13.76 1.46 -29.65
CA LEU A 118 -15.14 1.16 -29.28
C LEU A 118 -15.37 1.23 -27.77
N LYS A 119 -14.33 0.93 -26.99
CA LYS A 119 -14.44 0.87 -25.53
C LYS A 119 -13.11 1.22 -24.88
N VAL A 120 -13.22 1.98 -23.78
CA VAL A 120 -12.13 2.30 -22.86
C VAL A 120 -12.51 1.75 -21.49
N SER A 121 -11.63 1.01 -20.86
CA SER A 121 -11.87 0.38 -19.56
C SER A 121 -10.63 0.45 -18.69
N HIS A 122 -10.81 0.65 -17.42
CA HIS A 122 -9.75 0.42 -16.43
C HIS A 122 -9.24 -1.02 -16.51
N PHE A 123 -7.93 -1.20 -16.40
CA PHE A 123 -7.30 -2.50 -16.25
C PHE A 123 -6.51 -2.51 -14.93
N PRO A 124 -6.65 -3.54 -14.07
CA PRO A 124 -5.97 -3.57 -12.78
C PRO A 124 -4.45 -3.54 -12.94
N MET A 125 -3.80 -2.46 -12.49
CA MET A 125 -2.37 -2.23 -12.73
C MET A 125 -1.49 -3.25 -12.04
N GLU A 126 -1.87 -3.73 -10.86
CA GLU A 126 -1.14 -4.74 -10.08
C GLU A 126 -0.98 -6.07 -10.81
N THR A 127 -1.88 -6.34 -11.78
CA THR A 127 -1.85 -7.56 -12.58
C THR A 127 -0.93 -7.48 -13.82
N LEU A 128 -0.31 -6.32 -14.05
CA LEU A 128 0.55 -6.09 -15.20
C LEU A 128 2.03 -6.01 -14.84
N ARG A 129 2.88 -6.52 -15.75
CA ARG A 129 4.32 -6.30 -15.71
C ARG A 129 4.81 -5.84 -17.08
N ALA A 130 5.71 -4.86 -17.09
CA ALA A 130 6.28 -4.32 -18.32
C ALA A 130 7.11 -5.37 -19.04
N GLU A 131 7.03 -5.42 -20.37
CA GLU A 131 7.96 -6.15 -21.23
C GLU A 131 9.34 -5.49 -21.15
N LYS A 132 10.41 -6.26 -21.33
CA LYS A 132 11.76 -5.71 -21.44
C LYS A 132 11.84 -4.71 -22.60
N ALA A 133 12.61 -3.66 -22.40
CA ALA A 133 12.77 -2.61 -23.40
C ALA A 133 13.30 -3.17 -24.72
N ASN A 134 12.75 -2.69 -25.81
CA ASN A 134 13.26 -2.97 -27.14
C ASN A 134 14.58 -2.23 -27.41
N LYS A 135 15.21 -2.49 -28.54
CA LYS A 135 16.50 -1.88 -28.94
C LYS A 135 16.47 -0.33 -29.03
N LYS A 136 15.27 0.27 -29.09
CA LYS A 136 15.08 1.73 -29.11
C LYS A 136 14.77 2.30 -27.73
N GLY A 137 14.75 1.44 -26.69
CA GLY A 137 14.42 1.84 -25.35
C GLY A 137 12.91 1.89 -25.06
N GLY A 138 12.00 1.46 -25.93
CA GLY A 138 10.55 1.48 -25.70
C GLY A 138 10.04 0.18 -25.07
N VAL A 139 8.97 0.26 -24.31
CA VAL A 139 8.19 -0.90 -23.82
C VAL A 139 7.06 -1.15 -24.81
N ASP A 140 7.12 -2.28 -25.51
CA ASP A 140 6.17 -2.58 -26.59
C ASP A 140 4.91 -3.31 -26.10
N ALA A 141 4.95 -3.93 -24.93
CA ALA A 141 3.83 -4.66 -24.36
C ALA A 141 3.88 -4.75 -22.83
N TYR A 142 2.78 -5.22 -22.28
CA TYR A 142 2.67 -5.62 -20.88
C TYR A 142 2.23 -7.08 -20.80
N TYR A 143 2.76 -7.78 -19.81
CA TYR A 143 2.37 -9.15 -19.49
C TYR A 143 1.32 -9.13 -18.38
N TYR A 144 0.21 -9.81 -18.62
CA TYR A 144 -0.87 -10.00 -17.65
C TYR A 144 -0.75 -11.33 -16.94
N HIS A 145 -0.80 -11.30 -15.62
CA HIS A 145 -0.99 -12.48 -14.78
C HIS A 145 -1.83 -12.12 -13.55
N PRO A 146 -2.82 -12.94 -13.14
CA PRO A 146 -3.71 -12.61 -12.04
C PRO A 146 -3.01 -12.61 -10.67
N ASN A 147 -1.91 -13.35 -10.52
CA ASN A 147 -1.16 -13.45 -9.26
C ASN A 147 0.34 -13.56 -9.52
N TRP A 148 1.03 -12.42 -9.45
CA TRP A 148 2.47 -12.35 -9.70
C TRP A 148 3.34 -12.93 -8.57
N ALA A 149 2.82 -13.04 -7.35
CA ALA A 149 3.54 -13.66 -6.24
C ALA A 149 3.72 -15.18 -6.43
N ASN A 150 2.91 -15.81 -7.29
CA ASN A 150 2.85 -17.27 -7.41
C ASN A 150 2.85 -17.71 -8.89
N VAL A 151 3.73 -17.13 -9.71
CA VAL A 151 3.89 -17.51 -11.12
C VAL A 151 4.63 -18.84 -11.20
N LYS A 152 3.95 -19.89 -11.63
CA LYS A 152 4.54 -21.22 -11.83
C LYS A 152 5.33 -21.26 -13.14
N PRO A 153 6.35 -22.13 -13.26
CA PRO A 153 7.10 -22.31 -14.52
C PRO A 153 6.22 -22.73 -15.71
N SER A 154 5.08 -23.36 -15.44
CA SER A 154 4.08 -23.77 -16.45
C SER A 154 3.20 -22.62 -16.93
N ASP A 155 3.11 -21.53 -16.15
CA ASP A 155 2.23 -20.43 -16.45
C ASP A 155 2.76 -19.63 -17.64
N ARG A 156 1.84 -19.18 -18.48
CA ARG A 156 2.16 -18.35 -19.66
C ARG A 156 1.45 -17.01 -19.49
N PRO A 157 2.08 -16.00 -18.86
CA PRO A 157 1.51 -14.65 -18.77
C PRO A 157 1.12 -14.15 -20.16
N LYS A 158 -0.06 -13.56 -20.26
CA LYS A 158 -0.61 -13.09 -21.53
C LYS A 158 0.03 -11.76 -21.93
N ARG A 159 0.73 -11.75 -23.06
CA ARG A 159 1.28 -10.54 -23.65
C ARG A 159 0.16 -9.68 -24.27
N ILE A 160 0.08 -8.40 -23.88
CA ILE A 160 -0.86 -7.41 -24.41
C ILE A 160 -0.04 -6.21 -24.91
N PRO A 161 -0.15 -5.83 -26.19
CA PRO A 161 0.64 -4.72 -26.72
C PRO A 161 0.25 -3.38 -26.08
N THR A 162 1.19 -2.44 -26.07
CA THR A 162 0.93 -1.07 -25.66
C THR A 162 0.10 -0.33 -26.73
N PHE A 163 -0.53 0.76 -26.32
CA PHE A 163 -1.33 1.60 -27.18
C PHE A 163 -0.57 2.01 -28.44
N LYS A 164 -1.19 1.89 -29.60
CA LYS A 164 -0.64 2.11 -30.96
C LYS A 164 0.41 1.08 -31.43
N ASN A 165 0.84 0.12 -30.61
CA ASN A 165 1.85 -0.88 -30.97
C ASN A 165 1.29 -2.27 -31.36
N GLY A 166 0.00 -2.48 -31.23
CA GLY A 166 -0.61 -3.76 -31.60
C GLY A 166 -0.68 -3.99 -33.10
N THR A 167 -0.45 -5.22 -33.51
CA THR A 167 -0.53 -5.63 -34.93
C THR A 167 -1.97 -5.78 -35.43
N LYS A 168 -2.14 -5.89 -36.76
CA LYS A 168 -3.45 -6.13 -37.37
C LYS A 168 -4.07 -7.42 -36.83
N GLY A 169 -5.31 -7.31 -36.31
CA GLY A 169 -6.02 -8.42 -35.66
C GLY A 169 -5.98 -8.42 -34.13
N GLN A 170 -5.07 -7.68 -33.50
CA GLN A 170 -5.09 -7.44 -32.05
C GLN A 170 -6.05 -6.27 -31.78
N THR A 171 -7.17 -6.56 -31.12
CA THR A 171 -8.22 -5.58 -30.88
C THR A 171 -8.14 -4.91 -29.51
N ASN A 172 -7.28 -5.40 -28.63
CA ASN A 172 -7.09 -4.86 -27.27
C ASN A 172 -5.64 -4.45 -27.06
N GLU A 173 -5.44 -3.28 -26.54
CA GLU A 173 -4.14 -2.70 -26.19
C GLU A 173 -4.21 -2.09 -24.79
N ILE A 174 -3.06 -1.94 -24.16
CA ILE A 174 -2.92 -1.31 -22.85
C ILE A 174 -2.24 0.04 -23.01
N TYR A 175 -2.89 1.07 -22.49
CA TYR A 175 -2.30 2.39 -22.27
C TYR A 175 -1.95 2.52 -20.78
N VAL A 176 -0.68 2.74 -20.45
CA VAL A 176 -0.26 2.94 -19.05
C VAL A 176 0.03 4.42 -18.82
N ILE A 177 -0.72 5.02 -17.91
CA ILE A 177 -0.45 6.35 -17.36
C ILE A 177 0.69 6.19 -16.36
N LYS A 178 1.83 6.81 -16.62
CA LYS A 178 3.04 6.70 -15.81
C LYS A 178 3.78 8.03 -15.80
N PRO A 179 3.89 8.71 -14.63
CA PRO A 179 4.65 9.94 -14.53
C PRO A 179 6.15 9.65 -14.67
N TYR A 180 6.91 10.62 -15.15
CA TYR A 180 8.36 10.53 -15.16
C TYR A 180 8.91 10.56 -13.73
N ARG A 181 9.77 9.61 -13.42
CA ARG A 181 10.53 9.56 -12.17
C ARG A 181 11.98 9.20 -12.48
N SER A 182 12.92 10.04 -12.07
CA SER A 182 14.36 9.81 -12.27
C SER A 182 14.79 8.48 -11.67
N GLY A 183 15.54 7.68 -12.43
CA GLY A 183 15.99 6.35 -12.00
C GLY A 183 14.99 5.22 -12.23
N PHE A 184 13.75 5.52 -12.64
CA PHE A 184 12.70 4.52 -12.88
C PHE A 184 12.24 4.55 -14.33
N TYR A 185 12.63 3.52 -15.07
CA TYR A 185 12.34 3.42 -16.50
C TYR A 185 11.04 2.65 -16.79
N TYR A 186 10.91 1.45 -16.25
CA TYR A 186 9.78 0.55 -16.51
C TYR A 186 8.52 0.92 -15.71
N TYR A 187 8.72 1.36 -14.50
CA TYR A 187 7.67 1.66 -13.53
C TYR A 187 7.85 3.07 -12.96
N ALA A 188 6.82 3.56 -12.30
CA ALA A 188 6.91 4.78 -11.50
C ALA A 188 6.58 4.43 -10.04
N PRO A 189 7.45 4.74 -9.07
CA PRO A 189 7.09 4.63 -7.68
C PRO A 189 5.99 5.64 -7.35
N VAL A 190 5.25 5.37 -6.28
CA VAL A 190 4.22 6.27 -5.77
C VAL A 190 4.84 7.60 -5.32
N ASP A 191 4.08 8.68 -5.41
CA ASP A 191 4.50 10.01 -4.96
C ASP A 191 4.80 10.04 -3.46
N TYR A 192 4.10 9.23 -2.68
CA TYR A 192 4.24 9.10 -1.23
C TYR A 192 5.22 7.98 -0.80
N ASN A 193 6.09 7.51 -1.70
CA ASN A 193 7.02 6.41 -1.40
C ASN A 193 7.91 6.66 -0.17
N GLY A 194 8.27 7.92 0.09
CA GLY A 194 9.09 8.29 1.24
C GLY A 194 8.42 8.10 2.61
N CYS A 195 7.10 7.94 2.67
CA CYS A 195 6.39 7.70 3.94
C CYS A 195 5.96 6.25 4.17
N LEU A 196 6.24 5.32 3.27
CA LEU A 196 5.81 3.92 3.41
C LEU A 196 6.33 3.28 4.71
N GLN A 197 7.56 3.56 5.12
CA GLN A 197 8.10 3.09 6.40
C GLN A 197 7.30 3.59 7.62
N TYR A 198 6.66 4.75 7.52
CA TYR A 198 5.79 5.26 8.59
C TYR A 198 4.40 4.62 8.55
N CYS A 199 3.97 4.12 7.38
CA CYS A 199 2.78 3.28 7.29
C CYS A 199 3.00 1.93 7.99
N ASP A 200 4.18 1.32 7.78
CA ASP A 200 4.59 0.11 8.50
C ASP A 200 4.69 0.37 10.01
N LEU A 201 5.28 1.50 10.42
CA LEU A 201 5.38 1.89 11.83
C LEU A 201 3.98 2.05 12.47
N GLU A 202 3.03 2.70 11.79
CA GLU A 202 1.64 2.85 12.29
C GLU A 202 0.98 1.49 12.51
N GLN A 203 1.20 0.53 11.61
CA GLN A 203 0.70 -0.84 11.74
C GLN A 203 1.34 -1.56 12.93
N GLU A 204 2.67 -1.49 13.06
CA GLU A 204 3.39 -2.17 14.14
C GLU A 204 3.05 -1.61 15.52
N VAL A 205 2.88 -0.29 15.65
CA VAL A 205 2.38 0.32 16.89
C VAL A 205 1.00 -0.20 17.23
N SER A 206 0.11 -0.29 16.24
CA SER A 206 -1.24 -0.84 16.44
C SER A 206 -1.21 -2.31 16.83
N ASN A 207 -0.38 -3.12 16.16
CA ASN A 207 -0.19 -4.54 16.47
C ASN A 207 0.36 -4.74 17.89
N TYR A 208 1.31 -3.90 18.30
CA TYR A 208 1.86 -3.93 19.65
C TYR A 208 0.77 -3.66 20.70
N HIS A 209 -0.05 -2.63 20.53
CA HIS A 209 -1.15 -2.33 21.45
C HIS A 209 -2.18 -3.45 21.51
N ILE A 210 -2.57 -4.01 20.35
CA ILE A 210 -3.51 -5.13 20.30
C ILE A 210 -2.94 -6.36 20.99
N ASN A 211 -1.66 -6.68 20.77
CA ASN A 211 -0.99 -7.80 21.39
C ASN A 211 -0.86 -7.61 22.91
N ASN A 212 -0.56 -6.40 23.38
CA ASN A 212 -0.52 -6.09 24.81
C ASN A 212 -1.90 -6.25 25.47
N ILE A 213 -2.97 -5.80 24.81
CA ILE A 213 -4.34 -5.99 25.32
C ILE A 213 -4.70 -7.47 25.35
N LYS A 214 -4.42 -8.23 24.27
CA LYS A 214 -4.74 -9.66 24.17
C LYS A 214 -3.93 -10.53 25.14
N ASN A 215 -2.69 -10.15 25.41
CA ASN A 215 -1.78 -10.92 26.26
C ASN A 215 -1.76 -10.41 27.70
N GLY A 216 -2.66 -9.45 28.06
CA GLY A 216 -2.65 -8.79 29.37
C GLY A 216 -1.34 -8.02 29.58
N LEU A 217 -1.41 -6.72 29.70
CA LEU A 217 -0.37 -5.68 29.73
C LEU A 217 1.01 -5.98 30.39
N GLN A 218 1.24 -7.18 30.88
CA GLN A 218 2.54 -7.71 31.36
C GLN A 218 2.52 -9.25 31.38
N PRO A 219 3.66 -9.96 31.35
CA PRO A 219 3.74 -11.35 31.78
C PRO A 219 3.35 -11.38 33.26
N SER A 220 2.12 -11.78 33.51
CA SER A 220 1.42 -11.32 34.70
C SER A 220 1.81 -12.08 35.96
N LEU A 221 2.42 -13.25 35.82
CA LEU A 221 2.80 -14.05 37.01
C LEU A 221 3.98 -14.98 36.70
N LEU A 222 5.03 -14.84 37.47
CA LEU A 222 6.03 -15.88 37.64
C LEU A 222 5.62 -16.76 38.81
N ILE A 223 5.36 -18.04 38.57
CA ILE A 223 5.05 -19.05 39.59
C ILE A 223 6.28 -19.86 39.79
N ASN A 224 6.95 -19.68 40.94
CA ASN A 224 8.10 -20.48 41.35
C ASN A 224 7.62 -21.65 42.23
N PHE A 225 7.90 -22.88 41.81
CA PHE A 225 7.77 -24.06 42.62
C PHE A 225 9.15 -24.42 43.18
N ASN A 226 9.35 -24.23 44.47
CA ASN A 226 10.66 -24.39 45.16
C ASN A 226 10.74 -25.70 45.96
N ASN A 227 9.96 -26.71 45.58
CA ASN A 227 9.85 -28.00 46.31
C ASN A 227 10.59 -29.17 45.58
N GLY A 228 11.62 -28.85 44.84
CA GLY A 228 12.30 -29.80 43.98
C GLY A 228 11.74 -29.82 42.56
N VAL A 229 12.51 -30.37 41.61
CA VAL A 229 12.09 -30.50 40.22
C VAL A 229 11.36 -31.83 40.04
N PRO A 230 10.02 -31.84 39.84
CA PRO A 230 9.29 -33.08 39.67
C PRO A 230 9.57 -33.70 38.27
N PRO A 231 9.25 -35.03 38.08
CA PRO A 231 9.34 -35.66 36.78
C PRO A 231 8.48 -34.92 35.70
N GLU A 232 8.88 -34.99 34.42
CA GLU A 232 8.23 -34.28 33.29
C GLU A 232 6.71 -34.48 33.20
N GLU A 233 6.23 -35.71 33.51
CA GLU A 233 4.78 -36.00 33.52
C GLU A 233 4.03 -35.18 34.58
N THR A 234 4.66 -34.99 35.75
CA THR A 234 4.09 -34.18 36.84
C THR A 234 4.17 -32.70 36.56
N GLN A 235 5.24 -32.21 35.90
CA GLN A 235 5.37 -30.83 35.44
C GLN A 235 4.25 -30.52 34.46
N SER A 236 4.04 -31.33 33.41
CA SER A 236 2.99 -31.17 32.42
C SER A 236 1.58 -31.22 33.05
N ALA A 237 1.36 -32.06 34.06
CA ALA A 237 0.08 -32.11 34.76
C ALA A 237 -0.20 -30.84 35.60
N ILE A 238 0.85 -30.26 36.21
CA ILE A 238 0.76 -28.98 36.94
C ILE A 238 0.51 -27.84 35.96
N GLU A 239 1.25 -27.77 34.86
CA GLU A 239 1.08 -26.75 33.81
C GLU A 239 -0.32 -26.78 33.25
N ASN A 240 -0.84 -27.93 32.89
CA ASN A 240 -2.22 -28.07 32.36
C ASN A 240 -3.27 -27.64 33.40
N LYS A 241 -3.12 -27.99 34.67
CA LYS A 241 -4.05 -27.58 35.73
C LYS A 241 -4.04 -26.07 35.97
N ILE A 242 -2.89 -25.44 35.86
CA ILE A 242 -2.74 -23.97 35.97
C ILE A 242 -3.36 -23.33 34.77
N TYR A 243 -3.10 -23.86 33.57
CA TYR A 243 -3.67 -23.37 32.31
C TYR A 243 -5.19 -23.43 32.35
N ASP A 244 -5.77 -24.58 32.71
CA ASP A 244 -7.23 -24.78 32.81
C ASP A 244 -7.89 -23.85 33.82
N LYS A 245 -7.21 -23.56 34.93
CA LYS A 245 -7.75 -22.74 36.00
C LYS A 245 -7.69 -21.24 35.70
N PHE A 246 -6.74 -20.80 34.88
CA PHE A 246 -6.48 -19.38 34.57
C PHE A 246 -6.74 -18.98 33.13
N SER A 247 -7.04 -19.93 32.21
CA SER A 247 -7.35 -19.68 30.80
C SER A 247 -8.81 -19.34 30.51
N GLY A 248 -9.53 -18.76 31.46
CA GLY A 248 -10.86 -18.17 31.19
C GLY A 248 -10.71 -16.98 30.22
N SER A 249 -11.71 -16.75 29.37
CA SER A 249 -11.72 -15.78 28.28
C SER A 249 -11.40 -14.30 28.63
N SER A 250 -11.25 -13.98 29.90
CA SER A 250 -10.88 -12.67 30.41
C SER A 250 -9.45 -12.60 31.03
N ASN A 251 -8.76 -13.71 31.18
CA ASN A 251 -7.48 -13.78 31.91
C ASN A 251 -6.38 -14.51 31.13
N ALA A 252 -6.23 -14.24 29.86
CA ALA A 252 -5.15 -14.77 29.01
C ALA A 252 -3.79 -14.11 29.32
N GLY A 253 -3.39 -14.01 30.60
CA GLY A 253 -2.04 -13.65 30.99
C GLY A 253 -1.09 -14.82 30.75
N LYS A 254 0.06 -14.58 30.14
CA LYS A 254 1.11 -15.61 30.03
C LYS A 254 1.72 -15.86 31.39
N PHE A 255 1.62 -17.10 31.87
CA PHE A 255 2.35 -17.57 33.07
C PHE A 255 3.70 -18.04 32.64
N ILE A 256 4.71 -17.74 33.47
CA ILE A 256 6.00 -18.39 33.43
C ILE A 256 6.04 -19.30 34.68
N ILE A 257 6.20 -20.59 34.45
CA ILE A 257 6.33 -21.57 35.56
C ILE A 257 7.80 -21.98 35.61
N ALA A 258 8.40 -21.85 36.77
CA ALA A 258 9.74 -22.30 37.04
C ALA A 258 9.71 -23.35 38.17
N PHE A 259 10.28 -24.52 37.92
CA PHE A 259 10.49 -25.56 38.91
C PHE A 259 11.94 -25.48 39.39
N ASN A 260 12.16 -25.20 40.67
CA ASN A 260 13.49 -25.00 41.27
C ASN A 260 13.75 -26.05 42.35
N GLU A 261 15.00 -26.41 42.52
CA GLU A 261 15.38 -27.39 43.54
C GLU A 261 15.17 -26.86 44.98
N SER A 262 15.39 -25.56 45.18
CA SER A 262 15.20 -24.88 46.46
C SER A 262 14.83 -23.42 46.29
N GLN A 263 14.55 -22.76 47.40
CA GLN A 263 14.28 -21.32 47.42
C GLN A 263 15.49 -20.45 47.06
N GLU A 264 16.72 -21.02 47.21
CA GLU A 264 17.96 -20.33 46.86
C GLU A 264 18.24 -20.35 45.35
N THR A 265 17.66 -21.31 44.63
CA THR A 265 17.80 -21.47 43.18
C THR A 265 16.59 -20.96 42.41
N LYS A 266 15.70 -20.17 43.06
CA LYS A 266 14.51 -19.63 42.43
C LYS A 266 14.86 -18.79 41.18
N ALA A 267 14.07 -18.94 40.12
CA ALA A 267 14.15 -18.07 38.96
C ALA A 267 13.68 -16.68 39.36
N ASP A 268 14.50 -15.67 39.14
CA ASP A 268 14.16 -14.27 39.36
C ASP A 268 13.97 -13.59 37.98
N LEU A 269 12.82 -12.99 37.79
CA LEU A 269 12.50 -12.24 36.58
C LEU A 269 12.57 -10.77 36.95
N GLU A 270 13.62 -10.08 36.53
CA GLU A 270 13.65 -8.63 36.54
C GLU A 270 12.87 -8.11 35.29
N PRO A 271 11.68 -7.53 35.48
CA PRO A 271 11.01 -6.89 34.37
C PRO A 271 11.82 -5.68 33.93
N ILE A 272 12.27 -5.69 32.68
CA ILE A 272 12.85 -4.48 32.07
C ILE A 272 11.70 -3.50 31.83
N HIS A 273 11.48 -2.60 32.76
CA HIS A 273 10.57 -1.50 32.58
C HIS A 273 11.23 -0.45 31.68
N LEU A 274 10.74 -0.28 30.47
CA LEU A 274 11.06 0.89 29.66
C LEU A 274 10.36 2.10 30.33
N PRO A 275 11.11 3.04 30.90
CA PRO A 275 10.50 4.24 31.46
C PRO A 275 9.75 4.99 30.35
N ASP A 276 8.54 5.41 30.64
CA ASP A 276 7.66 6.17 29.72
C ASP A 276 7.28 5.49 28.39
N ALA A 277 7.17 4.15 28.37
CA ALA A 277 6.79 3.40 27.18
C ALA A 277 5.52 3.97 26.51
N HIS A 278 4.51 4.39 27.29
CA HIS A 278 3.28 4.99 26.74
C HIS A 278 3.55 6.31 26.02
N ALA A 279 4.39 7.17 26.55
CA ALA A 279 4.74 8.44 25.92
C ALA A 279 5.54 8.21 24.63
N GLN A 280 6.43 7.22 24.62
CA GLN A 280 7.19 6.87 23.42
C GLN A 280 6.29 6.31 22.30
N TYR A 281 5.33 5.44 22.61
CA TYR A 281 4.40 4.91 21.61
C TYR A 281 3.43 5.97 21.09
N GLN A 282 2.96 6.87 21.95
CA GLN A 282 2.15 8.00 21.52
C GLN A 282 2.93 8.91 20.58
N PHE A 283 4.18 9.22 20.93
CA PHE A 283 5.06 10.02 20.07
C PHE A 283 5.26 9.37 18.70
N MET A 284 5.56 8.06 18.64
CA MET A 284 5.73 7.34 17.38
C MET A 284 4.45 7.32 16.54
N SER A 285 3.28 7.19 17.17
CA SER A 285 1.99 7.22 16.49
C SER A 285 1.70 8.60 15.89
N ASP A 286 1.96 9.67 16.65
CA ASP A 286 1.76 11.05 16.21
C ASP A 286 2.76 11.41 15.09
N GLU A 287 4.03 11.03 15.25
CA GLU A 287 5.06 11.21 14.22
C GLU A 287 4.71 10.46 12.93
N ALA A 288 4.30 9.21 13.02
CA ALA A 288 3.89 8.41 11.85
C ALA A 288 2.76 9.11 11.09
N ARG A 289 1.72 9.56 11.80
CA ARG A 289 0.61 10.29 11.22
C ARG A 289 1.06 11.56 10.49
N GLU A 290 1.91 12.37 11.10
CA GLU A 290 2.43 13.60 10.49
C GLU A 290 3.29 13.32 9.26
N LYS A 291 4.18 12.33 9.32
CA LYS A 291 5.05 11.97 8.21
C LYS A 291 4.27 11.36 7.03
N ILE A 292 3.22 10.58 7.31
CA ILE A 292 2.34 10.06 6.26
C ILE A 292 1.61 11.21 5.57
N MET A 293 1.03 12.14 6.31
CA MET A 293 0.36 13.32 5.74
C MET A 293 1.33 14.18 4.91
N LEU A 294 2.53 14.41 5.42
CA LEU A 294 3.58 15.13 4.71
C LEU A 294 3.97 14.40 3.40
N GLY A 295 4.15 13.08 3.45
CA GLY A 295 4.47 12.27 2.29
C GLY A 295 3.41 12.32 1.18
N HIS A 296 2.15 12.49 1.55
CA HIS A 296 1.05 12.70 0.61
C HIS A 296 0.87 14.16 0.15
N GLY A 297 1.64 15.09 0.71
CA GLY A 297 1.51 16.52 0.42
C GLY A 297 0.22 17.14 0.98
N ILE A 298 -0.32 16.60 2.07
CA ILE A 298 -1.52 17.15 2.72
C ILE A 298 -1.17 18.48 3.38
N VAL A 299 -1.76 19.55 2.87
CA VAL A 299 -1.51 20.92 3.35
C VAL A 299 -2.17 21.17 4.71
N SER A 300 -3.35 20.59 4.93
CA SER A 300 -4.08 20.69 6.20
C SER A 300 -4.94 19.44 6.43
N PRO A 301 -4.88 18.81 7.63
CA PRO A 301 -5.69 17.64 7.98
C PRO A 301 -7.21 17.88 7.85
N ILE A 302 -7.64 19.12 7.98
CA ILE A 302 -9.06 19.52 7.89
C ILE A 302 -9.65 19.24 6.49
N LEU A 303 -8.81 19.25 5.43
CA LEU A 303 -9.20 18.90 4.07
C LEU A 303 -9.61 17.42 3.94
N LEU A 304 -9.10 16.59 4.83
CA LEU A 304 -9.47 15.18 4.95
C LEU A 304 -10.60 14.94 5.95
N GLY A 305 -11.18 16.02 6.53
CA GLY A 305 -12.21 15.92 7.58
C GLY A 305 -11.65 15.54 8.95
N ILE A 306 -10.34 15.66 9.16
CA ILE A 306 -9.68 15.40 10.43
C ILE A 306 -9.60 16.74 11.18
N LYS A 307 -10.21 16.78 12.37
CA LYS A 307 -10.20 17.97 13.21
C LYS A 307 -8.91 18.00 14.03
N ASP A 308 -8.13 19.07 13.89
CA ASP A 308 -7.03 19.36 14.79
C ASP A 308 -7.54 20.02 16.09
N ASN A 309 -6.88 19.73 17.22
CA ASN A 309 -7.25 20.28 18.54
C ASN A 309 -6.90 21.77 18.71
N THR A 310 -6.31 22.41 17.72
CA THR A 310 -6.06 23.85 17.70
C THR A 310 -7.37 24.57 17.37
N GLY A 311 -7.99 25.13 18.39
CA GLY A 311 -9.24 25.88 18.48
C GLY A 311 -9.94 26.37 17.19
N PHE A 312 -11.25 26.56 17.31
CA PHE A 312 -12.18 27.04 16.27
C PHE A 312 -12.02 28.54 15.90
N GLY A 313 -10.83 29.11 15.95
CA GLY A 313 -10.64 30.52 15.58
C GLY A 313 -10.30 30.66 14.09
N ASN A 314 -11.18 31.29 13.32
CA ASN A 314 -10.96 31.79 11.93
C ASN A 314 -10.70 30.76 10.82
N ASN A 315 -11.21 29.54 10.92
CA ASN A 315 -10.86 28.41 10.03
C ASN A 315 -11.38 28.49 8.58
N ALA A 316 -12.29 29.38 8.25
CA ALA A 316 -12.89 29.40 6.90
C ALA A 316 -11.92 29.95 5.84
N GLU A 317 -11.14 30.98 6.17
CA GLU A 317 -10.16 31.57 5.26
C GLU A 317 -8.90 30.69 5.13
N GLU A 318 -8.45 30.14 6.26
CA GLU A 318 -7.36 29.14 6.27
C GLU A 318 -7.72 27.90 5.45
N LEU A 319 -8.91 27.34 5.64
CA LEU A 319 -9.40 26.22 4.88
C LEU A 319 -9.48 26.53 3.38
N ARG A 320 -9.94 27.72 3.02
CA ARG A 320 -10.00 28.15 1.61
C ARG A 320 -8.62 28.26 1.01
N THR A 321 -7.66 28.85 1.72
CA THR A 321 -6.28 28.99 1.26
C THR A 321 -5.59 27.63 1.15
N ALA A 322 -5.76 26.77 2.16
CA ALA A 322 -5.25 25.39 2.13
C ALA A 322 -5.83 24.58 0.96
N SER A 323 -7.13 24.73 0.67
CA SER A 323 -7.78 24.07 -0.46
C SER A 323 -7.22 24.51 -1.80
N ILE A 324 -6.99 25.82 -1.99
CA ILE A 324 -6.38 26.36 -3.23
C ILE A 324 -4.94 25.86 -3.39
N LEU A 325 -4.19 25.84 -2.29
CA LEU A 325 -2.79 25.35 -2.33
C LEU A 325 -2.74 23.86 -2.65
N MET A 326 -3.58 23.06 -2.00
CA MET A 326 -3.71 21.62 -2.26
C MET A 326 -4.09 21.34 -3.71
N ASP A 327 -5.05 22.09 -4.25
CA ASP A 327 -5.48 22.00 -5.65
C ASP A 327 -4.29 22.23 -6.61
N ASN A 328 -3.55 23.31 -6.40
CA ASN A 328 -2.45 23.69 -7.29
C ASN A 328 -1.23 22.77 -7.22
N ILE A 329 -0.87 22.28 -6.03
CA ILE A 329 0.39 21.55 -5.82
C ILE A 329 0.20 20.04 -5.99
N VAL A 330 -0.96 19.50 -5.58
CA VAL A 330 -1.18 18.07 -5.55
C VAL A 330 -2.22 17.64 -6.58
N ILE A 331 -3.40 18.26 -6.59
CA ILE A 331 -4.53 17.73 -7.36
C ILE A 331 -4.37 17.97 -8.87
N ARG A 332 -4.08 19.21 -9.27
CA ARG A 332 -3.94 19.56 -10.70
C ARG A 332 -2.87 18.77 -11.43
N PRO A 333 -1.66 18.56 -10.91
CA PRO A 333 -0.67 17.72 -11.58
C PRO A 333 -1.17 16.31 -11.89
N PHE A 334 -1.92 15.68 -10.97
CA PHE A 334 -2.55 14.39 -11.22
C PHE A 334 -3.62 14.47 -12.32
N GLN A 335 -4.45 15.52 -12.29
CA GLN A 335 -5.50 15.72 -13.29
C GLN A 335 -4.91 15.93 -14.68
N GLU A 336 -3.88 16.76 -14.80
CA GLU A 336 -3.21 17.07 -16.07
C GLU A 336 -2.63 15.82 -16.73
N GLU A 337 -1.93 14.98 -15.98
CA GLU A 337 -1.39 13.71 -16.49
C GLU A 337 -2.49 12.76 -16.98
N ILE A 338 -3.57 12.62 -16.21
CA ILE A 338 -4.69 11.75 -16.57
C ILE A 338 -5.39 12.30 -17.82
N ILE A 339 -5.68 13.60 -17.86
CA ILE A 339 -6.36 14.25 -18.97
C ILE A 339 -5.54 14.12 -20.25
N SER A 340 -4.23 14.40 -20.18
CA SER A 340 -3.33 14.29 -21.34
C SER A 340 -3.40 12.88 -21.97
N CYS A 341 -3.39 11.84 -21.14
CA CYS A 341 -3.50 10.47 -21.63
C CYS A 341 -4.88 10.13 -22.20
N LEU A 342 -5.95 10.68 -21.62
CA LEU A 342 -7.31 10.50 -22.14
C LEU A 342 -7.52 11.25 -23.45
N ASP A 343 -6.93 12.43 -23.60
CA ASP A 343 -6.99 13.22 -24.83
C ASP A 343 -6.35 12.46 -26.00
N GLU A 344 -5.19 11.80 -25.81
CA GLU A 344 -4.59 10.94 -26.85
C GLU A 344 -5.52 9.81 -27.30
N ILE A 345 -6.31 9.26 -26.37
CA ILE A 345 -7.28 8.20 -26.68
C ILE A 345 -8.48 8.78 -27.46
N LEU A 346 -8.94 9.97 -27.07
CA LEU A 346 -10.06 10.65 -27.74
C LEU A 346 -9.67 11.13 -29.14
N GLU A 347 -8.47 11.71 -29.30
CA GLU A 347 -7.92 12.15 -30.57
C GLU A 347 -7.90 11.03 -31.62
N PHE A 348 -7.65 9.78 -31.21
CA PHE A 348 -7.69 8.63 -32.11
C PHE A 348 -9.07 8.47 -32.78
N ASN A 349 -10.13 8.85 -32.11
CA ASN A 349 -11.51 8.84 -32.65
C ASN A 349 -11.93 10.16 -33.31
N GLY A 350 -11.09 11.18 -33.27
CA GLY A 350 -11.38 12.51 -33.75
C GLY A 350 -12.31 13.30 -32.84
N ILE A 351 -12.27 13.03 -31.54
CA ILE A 351 -13.06 13.72 -30.50
C ILE A 351 -12.19 14.76 -29.82
#